data_2b818510f5fa6d5391901d0aefb1d047
#
_entry.id   2b818510f5fa6d5391901d0aefb1d047
#
_cell.length_a   1.000
_cell.length_b   1.000
_cell.length_c   1.000
_cell.angle_alpha   90.00
_cell.angle_beta   90.00
_cell.angle_gamma   90.00
#
_symmetry.space_group_name_H-M   'P 1'
#
loop_
_entity.id
_entity.type
_entity.pdbx_description
1 polymer ?
#
loop_
_entity_poly.entity_id
_entity_poly.type
_entity_poly.pdbx_seq_one_letter_code
_entity_poly.pdbx_strand_id
1 'polypeptide(L)'
;RGLSRAVQHGGKPLSYNNYLDLDAALRLVRSISQTCDFGSHSCVVIKHTNPCGASISENQVSAWENSLASDPESAFGCVIAFDRVVERETAESIGNHFFECMIAPGYESDALEILSESKNRRILTLDPLGEITDEPKIRQVQGGWLSQIQGIPNIDWENVSHVTEKTLDGDELNLARFGTSVIAEVQSNAIILVRKTENGYSTVGVGPGQTSRVESVRIAARRAGERAKGAMMISDAFFPFRDGIDLSLIHI
;
A
#
# COMPACT_ATOMS: atom_id res chain seq x y z
N ARG A 1 0.25 21.80 2.37
CA ARG A 1 0.10 20.66 1.42
C ARG A 1 -0.10 19.41 2.27
N GLY A 2 -1.27 18.76 2.24
CA GLY A 2 -1.52 17.53 3.00
C GLY A 2 -2.92 17.44 3.56
N LEU A 3 -3.15 16.51 4.50
CA LEU A 3 -4.47 16.18 5.08
C LEU A 3 -5.24 17.39 5.66
N SER A 4 -4.54 18.43 6.13
CA SER A 4 -5.17 19.65 6.64
C SER A 4 -5.97 20.43 5.56
N ARG A 5 -5.77 20.12 4.28
CA ARG A 5 -6.50 20.71 3.14
C ARG A 5 -7.56 19.76 2.57
N ALA A 6 -7.64 18.55 3.07
CA ALA A 6 -8.64 17.58 2.62
C ALA A 6 -10.05 18.07 2.97
N VAL A 7 -10.97 17.92 2.02
CA VAL A 7 -12.39 18.26 2.20
C VAL A 7 -13.14 16.97 2.50
N GLN A 8 -13.81 16.92 3.63
CA GLN A 8 -14.66 15.79 4.01
C GLN A 8 -16.09 16.03 3.50
N HIS A 9 -16.61 15.10 2.69
CA HIS A 9 -17.95 15.18 2.09
C HIS A 9 -19.07 14.58 2.97
N GLY A 10 -18.73 13.77 3.95
CA GLY A 10 -19.72 13.14 4.81
C GLY A 10 -19.09 12.30 5.92
N GLY A 11 -19.95 11.66 6.72
CA GLY A 11 -19.53 10.81 7.83
C GLY A 11 -19.30 11.55 9.14
N LYS A 12 -18.82 10.81 10.13
CA LYS A 12 -18.47 11.34 11.45
C LYS A 12 -17.17 12.16 11.40
N PRO A 13 -16.88 13.03 12.38
CA PRO A 13 -15.58 13.68 12.50
C PRO A 13 -14.45 12.64 12.50
N LEU A 14 -13.31 13.04 11.94
CA LEU A 14 -12.09 12.21 11.94
C LEU A 14 -11.52 12.06 13.35
N SER A 15 -11.18 10.84 13.74
CA SER A 15 -10.44 10.54 14.95
C SER A 15 -8.93 10.67 14.73
N TYR A 16 -8.16 10.69 15.81
CA TYR A 16 -6.69 10.62 15.76
C TYR A 16 -6.19 9.44 14.90
N ASN A 17 -6.79 8.25 15.10
CA ASN A 17 -6.40 7.06 14.33
C ASN A 17 -6.76 7.17 12.85
N ASN A 18 -7.90 7.82 12.52
CA ASN A 18 -8.24 8.05 11.12
C ASN A 18 -7.20 8.95 10.43
N TYR A 19 -6.69 9.98 11.11
CA TYR A 19 -5.62 10.81 10.55
C TYR A 19 -4.32 10.03 10.34
N LEU A 20 -3.92 9.14 11.26
CA LEU A 20 -2.73 8.31 11.10
C LEU A 20 -2.87 7.34 9.92
N ASP A 21 -4.02 6.69 9.78
CA ASP A 21 -4.27 5.74 8.70
C ASP A 21 -4.40 6.45 7.34
N LEU A 22 -5.03 7.63 7.29
CA LEU A 22 -5.09 8.47 6.10
C LEU A 22 -3.71 8.97 5.66
N ASP A 23 -2.85 9.35 6.61
CA ASP A 23 -1.47 9.75 6.31
C ASP A 23 -0.67 8.59 5.70
N ALA A 24 -0.77 7.40 6.31
CA ALA A 24 -0.14 6.19 5.79
C ALA A 24 -0.68 5.82 4.38
N ALA A 25 -1.99 5.93 4.16
CA ALA A 25 -2.63 5.66 2.88
C ALA A 25 -2.14 6.63 1.79
N LEU A 26 -2.11 7.92 2.09
CA LEU A 26 -1.62 8.94 1.17
C LEU A 26 -0.14 8.75 0.82
N ARG A 27 0.70 8.45 1.82
CA ARG A 27 2.12 8.20 1.56
C ARG A 27 2.30 7.02 0.65
N LEU A 28 1.64 5.89 0.94
CA LEU A 28 1.79 4.69 0.13
C LEU A 28 1.28 4.86 -1.30
N VAL A 29 0.08 5.43 -1.49
CA VAL A 29 -0.46 5.63 -2.85
C VAL A 29 0.40 6.59 -3.67
N ARG A 30 0.96 7.64 -3.06
CA ARG A 30 1.91 8.57 -3.69
C ARG A 30 3.23 7.89 -4.01
N SER A 31 3.78 7.07 -3.09
CA SER A 31 5.01 6.31 -3.30
C SER A 31 4.90 5.41 -4.54
N ILE A 32 3.78 4.70 -4.68
CA ILE A 32 3.51 3.87 -5.86
C ILE A 32 3.43 4.74 -7.12
N SER A 33 2.60 5.78 -7.11
CA SER A 33 2.40 6.66 -8.28
C SER A 33 3.67 7.39 -8.73
N GLN A 34 4.59 7.71 -7.81
CA GLN A 34 5.85 8.39 -8.15
C GLN A 34 6.96 7.44 -8.58
N THR A 35 6.95 6.19 -8.12
CA THR A 35 8.00 5.21 -8.40
C THR A 35 7.69 4.35 -9.61
N CYS A 36 6.39 4.11 -9.86
CA CYS A 36 5.92 3.22 -10.90
C CYS A 36 5.32 4.05 -12.04
N ASP A 37 5.99 4.08 -13.17
CA ASP A 37 5.57 4.73 -14.42
C ASP A 37 4.74 3.82 -15.34
N PHE A 38 4.44 2.62 -14.87
CA PHE A 38 3.62 1.60 -15.52
C PHE A 38 2.31 1.41 -14.77
N GLY A 39 1.24 1.18 -15.50
CA GLY A 39 -0.11 1.16 -14.95
C GLY A 39 -0.67 2.58 -14.79
N SER A 40 -1.97 2.70 -14.64
CA SER A 40 -2.64 4.01 -14.62
C SER A 40 -3.41 4.29 -13.36
N HIS A 41 -3.72 3.27 -12.54
CA HIS A 41 -4.54 3.38 -11.35
C HIS A 41 -3.93 2.64 -10.17
N SER A 42 -3.69 3.36 -9.08
CA SER A 42 -3.21 2.78 -7.83
C SER A 42 -4.30 2.79 -6.77
N CYS A 43 -4.40 1.69 -6.04
CA CYS A 43 -5.26 1.57 -4.86
C CYS A 43 -4.47 0.99 -3.70
N VAL A 44 -4.68 1.53 -2.50
CA VAL A 44 -4.11 1.00 -1.27
C VAL A 44 -5.18 0.84 -0.20
N VAL A 45 -5.06 -0.22 0.57
CA VAL A 45 -5.96 -0.57 1.67
C VAL A 45 -5.14 -0.62 2.95
N ILE A 46 -5.36 0.34 3.85
CA ILE A 46 -4.57 0.54 5.07
C ILE A 46 -5.40 0.20 6.31
N LYS A 47 -4.78 -0.42 7.29
CA LYS A 47 -5.33 -0.58 8.63
C LYS A 47 -4.22 -0.51 9.67
N HIS A 48 -4.40 0.34 10.68
CA HIS A 48 -3.41 0.55 11.74
C HIS A 48 -2.02 0.91 11.17
N THR A 49 -2.01 1.87 10.22
CA THR A 49 -0.83 2.40 9.53
C THR A 49 -0.04 1.39 8.68
N ASN A 50 -0.54 0.18 8.47
CA ASN A 50 0.09 -0.83 7.62
C ASN A 50 -0.85 -1.22 6.47
N PRO A 51 -0.31 -1.58 5.30
CA PRO A 51 -1.12 -2.07 4.21
C PRO A 51 -1.68 -3.47 4.49
N CYS A 52 -3.00 -3.61 4.34
CA CYS A 52 -3.64 -4.89 4.10
C CYS A 52 -3.36 -5.33 2.67
N GLY A 53 -3.33 -4.37 1.74
CA GLY A 53 -2.99 -4.59 0.37
C GLY A 53 -2.70 -3.31 -0.40
N ALA A 54 -2.01 -3.46 -1.52
CA ALA A 54 -1.70 -2.41 -2.47
C ALA A 54 -1.66 -2.98 -3.89
N SER A 55 -2.06 -2.20 -4.87
CA SER A 55 -2.05 -2.59 -6.27
C SER A 55 -1.88 -1.39 -7.19
N ILE A 56 -1.30 -1.63 -8.36
CA ILE A 56 -1.32 -0.74 -9.50
C ILE A 56 -1.82 -1.54 -10.72
N SER A 57 -2.79 -1.01 -11.46
CA SER A 57 -3.47 -1.72 -12.55
C SER A 57 -3.84 -0.78 -13.69
N GLU A 58 -4.20 -1.35 -14.85
CA GLU A 58 -4.65 -0.60 -16.02
C GLU A 58 -6.01 0.08 -15.80
N ASN A 59 -6.84 -0.46 -14.89
CA ASN A 59 -8.13 0.13 -14.52
C ASN A 59 -8.33 0.14 -13.00
N GLN A 60 -9.21 1.02 -12.54
CA GLN A 60 -9.38 1.30 -11.13
C GLN A 60 -10.12 0.18 -10.37
N VAL A 61 -11.06 -0.51 -11.03
CA VAL A 61 -11.77 -1.66 -10.44
C VAL A 61 -10.78 -2.78 -10.12
N SER A 62 -9.91 -3.14 -11.08
CA SER A 62 -8.86 -4.14 -10.84
C SER A 62 -7.87 -3.71 -9.76
N ALA A 63 -7.53 -2.42 -9.68
CA ALA A 63 -6.68 -1.90 -8.62
C ALA A 63 -7.32 -2.09 -7.24
N TRP A 64 -8.61 -1.83 -7.11
CA TRP A 64 -9.36 -2.05 -5.88
C TRP A 64 -9.43 -3.54 -5.51
N GLU A 65 -9.91 -4.37 -6.43
CA GLU A 65 -10.13 -5.80 -6.19
C GLU A 65 -8.82 -6.53 -5.83
N ASN A 66 -7.74 -6.25 -6.53
CA ASN A 66 -6.42 -6.81 -6.26
C ASN A 66 -5.87 -6.35 -4.89
N SER A 67 -6.08 -5.08 -4.51
CA SER A 67 -5.66 -4.58 -3.20
C SER A 67 -6.45 -5.26 -2.08
N LEU A 68 -7.76 -5.36 -2.22
CA LEU A 68 -8.62 -6.05 -1.25
C LEU A 68 -8.26 -7.53 -1.12
N ALA A 69 -8.01 -8.21 -2.25
CA ALA A 69 -7.72 -9.63 -2.28
C ALA A 69 -6.40 -10.01 -1.56
N SER A 70 -5.52 -9.05 -1.30
CA SER A 70 -4.26 -9.30 -0.58
C SER A 70 -4.50 -9.81 0.85
N ASP A 71 -5.41 -9.17 1.60
CA ASP A 71 -5.83 -9.59 2.94
C ASP A 71 -7.27 -9.11 3.23
N PRO A 72 -8.29 -9.78 2.66
CA PRO A 72 -9.68 -9.36 2.78
C PRO A 72 -10.22 -9.44 4.22
N GLU A 73 -9.66 -10.32 5.05
CA GLU A 73 -10.06 -10.45 6.45
C GLU A 73 -9.67 -9.20 7.25
N SER A 74 -8.42 -8.74 7.10
CA SER A 74 -7.94 -7.54 7.79
C SER A 74 -8.55 -6.26 7.23
N ALA A 75 -8.97 -6.25 5.97
CA ALA A 75 -9.49 -5.06 5.28
C ALA A 75 -10.85 -4.56 5.81
N PHE A 76 -11.56 -5.32 6.63
CA PHE A 76 -12.79 -4.84 7.25
C PHE A 76 -12.52 -3.62 8.15
N GLY A 77 -13.18 -2.50 7.85
CA GLY A 77 -12.98 -1.23 8.56
C GLY A 77 -11.65 -0.54 8.23
N CYS A 78 -11.15 -0.71 7.03
CA CYS A 78 -9.91 -0.12 6.53
C CYS A 78 -10.03 1.36 6.16
N VAL A 79 -8.92 1.94 5.77
CA VAL A 79 -8.80 3.22 5.06
C VAL A 79 -8.32 2.94 3.64
N ILE A 80 -8.99 3.52 2.65
CA ILE A 80 -8.71 3.32 1.23
C ILE A 80 -8.16 4.62 0.64
N ALA A 81 -7.13 4.54 -0.19
CA ALA A 81 -6.69 5.66 -1.00
C ALA A 81 -6.55 5.27 -2.47
N PHE A 82 -6.97 6.18 -3.35
CA PHE A 82 -6.78 6.12 -4.80
C PHE A 82 -5.92 7.30 -5.26
N ASP A 83 -5.13 7.08 -6.30
CA ASP A 83 -4.30 8.13 -6.91
C ASP A 83 -5.04 8.96 -7.95
N ARG A 84 -6.22 8.54 -8.39
CA ARG A 84 -7.08 9.16 -9.41
C ARG A 84 -8.47 9.43 -8.86
N VAL A 85 -9.24 10.24 -9.61
CA VAL A 85 -10.67 10.43 -9.37
C VAL A 85 -11.36 9.07 -9.33
N VAL A 86 -12.17 8.84 -8.30
CA VAL A 86 -12.88 7.56 -8.15
C VAL A 86 -14.04 7.52 -9.13
N GLU A 87 -14.02 6.48 -9.95
CA GLU A 87 -15.00 6.22 -11.00
C GLU A 87 -16.25 5.52 -10.43
N ARG A 88 -17.37 5.66 -11.14
CA ARG A 88 -18.64 5.03 -10.77
C ARG A 88 -18.51 3.51 -10.63
N GLU A 89 -17.92 2.85 -11.62
CA GLU A 89 -17.74 1.40 -11.63
C GLU A 89 -16.94 0.90 -10.42
N THR A 90 -15.95 1.69 -10.00
CA THR A 90 -15.17 1.40 -8.80
C THR A 90 -16.01 1.53 -7.53
N ALA A 91 -16.84 2.56 -7.44
CA ALA A 91 -17.75 2.74 -6.31
C ALA A 91 -18.78 1.60 -6.22
N GLU A 92 -19.28 1.13 -7.37
CA GLU A 92 -20.17 -0.03 -7.47
C GLU A 92 -19.47 -1.33 -7.04
N SER A 93 -18.21 -1.56 -7.47
CA SER A 93 -17.39 -2.71 -7.05
C SER A 93 -17.08 -2.70 -5.55
N ILE A 94 -16.81 -1.54 -4.96
CA ILE A 94 -16.64 -1.40 -3.51
C ILE A 94 -17.95 -1.76 -2.78
N GLY A 95 -19.08 -1.34 -3.30
CA GLY A 95 -20.40 -1.74 -2.85
C GLY A 95 -20.59 -1.63 -1.34
N ASN A 96 -20.96 -2.75 -0.71
CA ASN A 96 -21.22 -2.83 0.73
C ASN A 96 -19.98 -3.10 1.59
N HIS A 97 -18.77 -3.15 1.01
CA HIS A 97 -17.55 -3.32 1.81
C HIS A 97 -17.44 -2.18 2.83
N PHE A 98 -17.31 -2.56 4.11
CA PHE A 98 -17.19 -1.57 5.18
C PHE A 98 -15.77 -1.02 5.27
N PHE A 99 -15.62 0.29 5.07
CA PHE A 99 -14.41 1.04 5.32
C PHE A 99 -14.67 2.26 6.21
N GLU A 100 -13.67 2.68 6.97
CA GLU A 100 -13.74 3.85 7.86
C GLU A 100 -13.58 5.16 7.11
N CYS A 101 -12.56 5.25 6.26
CA CYS A 101 -12.23 6.44 5.49
C CYS A 101 -11.83 6.07 4.05
N MET A 102 -12.11 6.98 3.13
CA MET A 102 -11.59 6.95 1.76
C MET A 102 -11.05 8.32 1.38
N ILE A 103 -9.91 8.34 0.69
CA ILE A 103 -9.32 9.59 0.19
C ILE A 103 -8.87 9.42 -1.26
N ALA A 104 -9.18 10.42 -2.09
CA ALA A 104 -8.84 10.48 -3.49
C ALA A 104 -8.68 11.93 -3.96
N PRO A 105 -8.14 12.21 -5.17
CA PRO A 105 -8.15 13.54 -5.76
C PRO A 105 -9.57 14.09 -6.00
N GLY A 106 -10.53 13.19 -6.21
CA GLY A 106 -11.92 13.51 -6.45
C GLY A 106 -12.78 12.26 -6.59
N TYR A 107 -14.04 12.48 -6.90
CA TYR A 107 -15.02 11.42 -7.14
C TYR A 107 -15.93 11.88 -8.28
N GLU A 108 -16.29 11.00 -9.19
CA GLU A 108 -17.43 11.26 -10.07
C GLU A 108 -18.68 11.45 -9.23
N SER A 109 -19.63 12.25 -9.74
CA SER A 109 -20.87 12.58 -8.99
C SER A 109 -21.62 11.32 -8.53
N ASP A 110 -21.77 10.37 -9.45
CA ASP A 110 -22.47 9.10 -9.20
C ASP A 110 -21.67 8.21 -8.21
N ALA A 111 -20.32 8.21 -8.32
CA ALA A 111 -19.46 7.50 -7.39
C ALA A 111 -19.59 8.05 -5.96
N LEU A 112 -19.62 9.39 -5.82
CA LEU A 112 -19.78 10.04 -4.52
C LEU A 112 -21.15 9.74 -3.91
N GLU A 113 -22.21 9.71 -4.73
CA GLU A 113 -23.56 9.36 -4.28
C GLU A 113 -23.60 7.94 -3.73
N ILE A 114 -23.13 6.95 -4.51
CA ILE A 114 -23.08 5.53 -4.11
C ILE A 114 -22.29 5.35 -2.80
N LEU A 115 -21.10 5.92 -2.71
CA LEU A 115 -20.25 5.79 -1.54
C LEU A 115 -20.85 6.45 -0.29
N SER A 116 -21.62 7.53 -0.47
CA SER A 116 -22.24 8.30 0.60
C SER A 116 -23.54 7.69 1.17
N GLU A 117 -24.10 6.65 0.56
CA GLU A 117 -25.27 5.94 1.08
C GLU A 117 -25.03 5.43 2.51
N SER A 118 -23.81 5.06 2.83
CA SER A 118 -23.41 4.67 4.19
C SER A 118 -22.98 5.89 5.01
N LYS A 119 -23.85 6.37 5.90
CA LYS A 119 -23.62 7.56 6.75
C LYS A 119 -22.41 7.50 7.67
N ASN A 120 -21.78 6.33 7.83
CA ASN A 120 -20.61 6.16 8.68
C ASN A 120 -19.29 6.27 7.91
N ARG A 121 -19.32 6.22 6.58
CA ARG A 121 -18.13 6.35 5.71
C ARG A 121 -17.66 7.81 5.69
N ARG A 122 -16.38 8.02 5.91
CA ARG A 122 -15.74 9.33 5.79
C ARG A 122 -15.06 9.42 4.44
N ILE A 123 -15.61 10.22 3.56
CA ILE A 123 -15.14 10.38 2.19
C ILE A 123 -14.44 11.72 2.08
N LEU A 124 -13.17 11.71 1.67
CA LEU A 124 -12.33 12.90 1.63
C LEU A 124 -11.79 13.14 0.22
N THR A 125 -11.80 14.39 -0.20
CA THR A 125 -11.09 14.85 -1.40
C THR A 125 -9.84 15.61 -1.00
N LEU A 126 -8.73 15.30 -1.67
CA LEU A 126 -7.49 16.06 -1.60
C LEU A 126 -6.93 16.26 -3.01
N ASP A 127 -7.20 17.42 -3.60
CA ASP A 127 -6.77 17.75 -4.97
C ASP A 127 -5.86 19.00 -4.95
N PRO A 128 -4.66 18.91 -5.56
CA PRO A 128 -3.99 17.67 -5.98
C PRO A 128 -3.57 16.83 -4.77
N LEU A 129 -3.46 15.51 -4.94
CA LEU A 129 -2.89 14.64 -3.90
C LEU A 129 -1.50 15.11 -3.47
N GLY A 130 -0.79 15.75 -4.40
CA GLY A 130 0.60 16.19 -4.22
C GLY A 130 1.60 15.04 -4.29
N GLU A 131 2.87 15.40 -4.19
CA GLU A 131 4.00 14.47 -4.22
C GLU A 131 4.56 14.27 -2.82
N ILE A 132 5.27 13.16 -2.61
CA ILE A 132 6.13 13.01 -1.46
C ILE A 132 7.35 13.90 -1.70
N THR A 133 7.60 14.80 -0.78
CA THR A 133 8.78 15.66 -0.74
C THR A 133 9.64 15.28 0.45
N ASP A 134 10.88 15.77 0.46
CA ASP A 134 11.80 15.60 1.60
C ASP A 134 11.30 16.38 2.82
N GLU A 135 10.26 15.88 3.45
CA GLU A 135 9.69 16.48 4.66
C GLU A 135 10.24 15.81 5.93
N PRO A 136 10.48 16.59 6.99
CA PRO A 136 10.92 16.01 8.25
C PRO A 136 9.81 15.20 8.90
N LYS A 137 10.06 13.92 9.17
CA LYS A 137 9.27 13.12 10.09
C LYS A 137 9.70 13.43 11.52
N ILE A 138 8.77 13.94 12.30
CA ILE A 138 9.02 14.30 13.68
C ILE A 138 8.38 13.26 14.60
N ARG A 139 9.15 12.74 15.54
CA ARG A 139 8.67 11.79 16.55
C ARG A 139 8.99 12.30 17.95
N GLN A 140 7.98 12.39 18.80
CA GLN A 140 8.18 12.68 20.21
C GLN A 140 8.83 11.48 20.91
N VAL A 141 9.84 11.77 21.73
CA VAL A 141 10.45 10.83 22.68
C VAL A 141 10.46 11.45 24.06
N GLN A 142 10.72 10.65 25.08
CA GLN A 142 10.80 11.20 26.43
C GLN A 142 11.94 12.24 26.53
N GLY A 143 11.59 13.47 26.87
CA GLY A 143 12.53 14.58 27.00
C GLY A 143 12.88 15.32 25.71
N GLY A 144 12.25 15.00 24.56
CA GLY A 144 12.55 15.70 23.31
C GLY A 144 11.84 15.19 22.07
N TRP A 145 12.41 15.55 20.93
CA TRP A 145 11.91 15.20 19.61
C TRP A 145 13.04 14.64 18.75
N LEU A 146 12.74 13.63 17.97
CA LEU A 146 13.60 13.15 16.88
C LEU A 146 13.06 13.69 15.58
N SER A 147 13.94 14.15 14.69
CA SER A 147 13.61 14.60 13.34
C SER A 147 14.48 13.88 12.34
N GLN A 148 13.87 13.39 11.27
CA GLN A 148 14.53 12.68 10.19
C GLN A 148 13.83 13.01 8.88
N ILE A 149 14.59 13.26 7.82
CA ILE A 149 14.02 13.39 6.48
C ILE A 149 13.49 12.04 6.04
N GLN A 150 12.27 12.02 5.56
CA GLN A 150 11.62 10.83 5.02
C GLN A 150 11.18 11.11 3.57
N GLY A 151 12.04 10.76 2.61
CA GLY A 151 11.74 10.76 1.18
C GLY A 151 11.25 9.40 0.67
N ILE A 152 11.10 9.30 -0.65
CA ILE A 152 10.94 8.02 -1.36
C ILE A 152 12.32 7.36 -1.46
N PRO A 153 12.43 6.01 -1.39
CA PRO A 153 13.69 5.33 -1.63
C PRO A 153 14.26 5.71 -3.00
N ASN A 154 15.43 6.34 -2.99
CA ASN A 154 16.14 6.69 -4.22
C ASN A 154 17.03 5.51 -4.63
N ILE A 155 16.48 4.61 -5.43
CA ILE A 155 17.17 3.42 -5.93
C ILE A 155 17.55 3.64 -7.38
N ASP A 156 18.84 3.46 -7.67
CA ASP A 156 19.33 3.44 -9.04
C ASP A 156 19.00 2.10 -9.71
N TRP A 157 17.83 2.05 -10.32
CA TRP A 157 17.32 0.84 -10.96
C TRP A 157 18.11 0.42 -12.21
N GLU A 158 18.90 1.31 -12.80
CA GLU A 158 19.75 1.01 -13.96
C GLU A 158 21.03 0.26 -13.52
N ASN A 159 21.46 0.48 -12.29
CA ASN A 159 22.68 -0.10 -11.74
C ASN A 159 22.43 -1.09 -10.58
N VAL A 160 21.27 -1.73 -10.57
CA VAL A 160 20.94 -2.78 -9.59
C VAL A 160 21.91 -3.95 -9.71
N SER A 161 22.54 -4.34 -8.60
CA SER A 161 23.44 -5.50 -8.56
C SER A 161 22.68 -6.79 -8.41
N HIS A 162 22.81 -7.69 -9.38
CA HIS A 162 22.31 -9.05 -9.29
C HIS A 162 23.37 -9.94 -8.62
N VAL A 163 23.11 -10.39 -7.39
CA VAL A 163 24.04 -11.21 -6.60
C VAL A 163 23.72 -12.70 -6.67
N THR A 164 22.68 -13.08 -7.40
CA THR A 164 22.24 -14.46 -7.65
C THR A 164 22.47 -14.83 -9.12
N GLU A 165 22.40 -16.13 -9.44
CA GLU A 165 22.52 -16.62 -10.83
C GLU A 165 21.37 -16.09 -11.71
N LYS A 166 20.14 -16.00 -11.15
CA LYS A 166 18.99 -15.44 -11.84
C LYS A 166 19.07 -13.91 -11.80
N THR A 167 18.93 -13.30 -12.97
CA THR A 167 18.74 -11.84 -13.14
C THR A 167 17.26 -11.53 -13.36
N LEU A 168 16.83 -10.35 -12.97
CA LEU A 168 15.46 -9.89 -13.21
C LEU A 168 15.31 -9.45 -14.66
N ASP A 169 14.21 -9.84 -15.31
CA ASP A 169 13.79 -9.28 -16.59
C ASP A 169 13.04 -7.95 -16.42
N GLY A 170 12.56 -7.36 -17.52
CA GLY A 170 11.88 -6.06 -17.47
C GLY A 170 10.61 -6.05 -16.61
N ASP A 171 9.78 -7.08 -16.71
CA ASP A 171 8.54 -7.23 -15.92
C ASP A 171 8.85 -7.51 -14.45
N GLU A 172 9.85 -8.37 -14.18
CA GLU A 172 10.30 -8.66 -12.83
C GLU A 172 10.93 -7.42 -12.17
N LEU A 173 11.63 -6.58 -12.95
CA LEU A 173 12.16 -5.31 -12.47
C LEU A 173 11.04 -4.33 -12.09
N ASN A 174 9.98 -4.23 -12.89
CA ASN A 174 8.81 -3.43 -12.59
C ASN A 174 8.08 -3.96 -11.34
N LEU A 175 7.96 -5.27 -11.19
CA LEU A 175 7.41 -5.90 -9.98
C LEU A 175 8.26 -5.57 -8.75
N ALA A 176 9.60 -5.58 -8.88
CA ALA A 176 10.52 -5.19 -7.81
C ALA A 176 10.38 -3.71 -7.45
N ARG A 177 10.23 -2.81 -8.43
CA ARG A 177 9.96 -1.37 -8.20
C ARG A 177 8.68 -1.16 -7.41
N PHE A 178 7.58 -1.79 -7.85
CA PHE A 178 6.31 -1.77 -7.13
C PHE A 178 6.47 -2.29 -5.70
N GLY A 179 7.06 -3.48 -5.52
CA GLY A 179 7.27 -4.05 -4.20
C GLY A 179 8.13 -3.17 -3.29
N THR A 180 9.16 -2.53 -3.83
CA THR A 180 10.04 -1.64 -3.07
C THR A 180 9.30 -0.36 -2.63
N SER A 181 8.47 0.22 -3.49
CA SER A 181 7.64 1.38 -3.10
C SER A 181 6.65 1.03 -1.99
N VAL A 182 6.11 -0.19 -1.99
CA VAL A 182 5.20 -0.66 -0.94
C VAL A 182 5.94 -0.93 0.36
N ILE A 183 7.04 -1.69 0.34
CA ILE A 183 7.71 -2.11 1.58
C ILE A 183 8.33 -0.94 2.34
N ALA A 184 8.71 0.13 1.65
CA ALA A 184 9.22 1.34 2.26
C ALA A 184 8.25 2.01 3.26
N GLU A 185 6.95 1.76 3.09
CA GLU A 185 5.88 2.29 3.95
C GLU A 185 5.33 1.23 4.92
N VAL A 186 5.96 0.04 5.01
CA VAL A 186 5.60 -1.02 5.94
C VAL A 186 6.49 -0.98 7.18
N GLN A 187 5.89 -1.15 8.35
CA GLN A 187 6.65 -1.14 9.60
C GLN A 187 7.61 -2.35 9.69
N SER A 188 8.87 -2.06 10.04
CA SER A 188 9.96 -3.06 10.18
C SER A 188 9.76 -3.98 11.42
N ASN A 189 10.24 -5.21 11.45
CA ASN A 189 10.72 -6.00 10.30
C ASN A 189 9.57 -6.31 9.37
N ALA A 190 9.76 -6.15 8.10
CA ALA A 190 8.72 -6.32 7.11
C ALA A 190 9.13 -7.27 5.97
N ILE A 191 8.18 -8.10 5.57
CA ILE A 191 8.24 -8.92 4.35
C ILE A 191 6.92 -8.73 3.60
N ILE A 192 7.01 -8.51 2.31
CA ILE A 192 5.85 -8.56 1.43
C ILE A 192 6.06 -9.55 0.30
N LEU A 193 4.96 -10.14 -0.15
CA LEU A 193 4.89 -10.95 -1.35
C LEU A 193 4.10 -10.19 -2.40
N VAL A 194 4.69 -10.04 -3.58
CA VAL A 194 4.10 -9.31 -4.70
C VAL A 194 4.02 -10.19 -5.93
N ARG A 195 3.02 -9.95 -6.78
CA ARG A 195 2.82 -10.69 -8.02
C ARG A 195 2.39 -9.78 -9.15
N LYS A 196 2.73 -10.20 -10.38
CA LYS A 196 2.07 -9.74 -11.58
C LYS A 196 0.64 -10.27 -11.59
N THR A 197 -0.31 -9.40 -11.89
CA THR A 197 -1.71 -9.73 -12.15
C THR A 197 -1.98 -9.67 -13.65
N GLU A 198 -3.19 -9.95 -14.09
CA GLU A 198 -3.57 -9.82 -15.49
C GLU A 198 -3.34 -8.39 -15.99
N ASN A 199 -3.66 -7.39 -15.17
CA ASN A 199 -3.71 -5.98 -15.57
C ASN A 199 -2.74 -5.08 -14.75
N GLY A 200 -1.69 -5.65 -14.13
CA GLY A 200 -0.75 -4.86 -13.32
C GLY A 200 0.01 -5.66 -12.27
N TYR A 201 0.19 -5.08 -11.11
CA TYR A 201 0.93 -5.68 -9.99
C TYR A 201 0.18 -5.48 -8.68
N SER A 202 0.25 -6.47 -7.79
CA SER A 202 -0.35 -6.37 -6.46
C SER A 202 0.47 -7.08 -5.39
N THR A 203 0.29 -6.65 -4.14
CA THR A 203 0.65 -7.47 -2.98
C THR A 203 -0.28 -8.67 -2.90
N VAL A 204 0.24 -9.79 -2.42
CA VAL A 204 -0.55 -11.00 -2.13
C VAL A 204 -0.42 -11.44 -0.68
N GLY A 205 0.54 -10.88 0.04
CA GLY A 205 0.71 -11.11 1.47
C GLY A 205 1.67 -10.10 2.07
N VAL A 206 1.31 -9.57 3.24
CA VAL A 206 2.09 -8.56 3.98
C VAL A 206 2.33 -9.05 5.40
N GLY A 207 3.58 -9.12 5.81
CA GLY A 207 4.01 -9.46 7.17
C GLY A 207 4.73 -8.29 7.83
N PRO A 208 3.99 -7.33 8.44
CA PRO A 208 4.55 -6.08 8.97
C PRO A 208 4.96 -6.19 10.44
N GLY A 209 5.93 -5.37 10.85
CA GLY A 209 6.12 -4.96 12.25
C GLY A 209 6.55 -6.06 13.23
N GLN A 210 7.24 -7.09 12.76
CA GLN A 210 7.63 -8.20 13.63
C GLN A 210 9.02 -8.00 14.24
N THR A 211 9.21 -8.51 15.45
CA THR A 211 10.53 -8.53 16.12
C THR A 211 11.49 -9.51 15.47
N SER A 212 10.97 -10.52 14.79
CA SER A 212 11.74 -11.52 14.04
C SER A 212 11.38 -11.46 12.55
N ARG A 213 12.40 -11.40 11.69
CA ARG A 213 12.18 -11.37 10.22
C ARG A 213 11.56 -12.67 9.71
N VAL A 214 11.91 -13.81 10.28
CA VAL A 214 11.31 -15.09 9.93
C VAL A 214 9.80 -15.12 10.24
N GLU A 215 9.37 -14.43 11.29
CA GLU A 215 7.93 -14.30 11.59
C GLU A 215 7.22 -13.42 10.56
N SER A 216 7.86 -12.37 10.07
CA SER A 216 7.33 -11.57 8.96
C SER A 216 7.13 -12.43 7.70
N VAL A 217 8.08 -13.34 7.39
CA VAL A 217 7.93 -14.31 6.29
C VAL A 217 6.72 -15.22 6.51
N ARG A 218 6.57 -15.80 7.72
CA ARG A 218 5.42 -16.68 8.04
C ARG A 218 4.08 -15.98 7.88
N ILE A 219 3.99 -14.75 8.36
CA ILE A 219 2.76 -13.96 8.26
C ILE A 219 2.45 -13.65 6.79
N ALA A 220 3.43 -13.17 6.02
CA ALA A 220 3.26 -12.87 4.60
C ALA A 220 2.82 -14.11 3.82
N ALA A 221 3.51 -15.25 4.00
CA ALA A 221 3.19 -16.51 3.34
C ALA A 221 1.79 -17.03 3.72
N ARG A 222 1.43 -17.00 5.01
CA ARG A 222 0.11 -17.42 5.49
C ARG A 222 -1.02 -16.59 4.87
N ARG A 223 -0.84 -15.27 4.79
CA ARG A 223 -1.84 -14.36 4.17
C ARG A 223 -1.96 -14.58 2.67
N ALA A 224 -0.84 -14.82 2.01
CA ALA A 224 -0.82 -15.12 0.59
C ALA A 224 -1.49 -16.47 0.26
N GLY A 225 -1.33 -17.49 1.14
CA GLY A 225 -1.80 -18.84 0.87
C GLY A 225 -1.23 -19.39 -0.44
N GLU A 226 -2.07 -19.98 -1.29
CA GLU A 226 -1.64 -20.51 -2.60
C GLU A 226 -1.10 -19.43 -3.56
N ARG A 227 -1.42 -18.15 -3.32
CA ARG A 227 -0.91 -17.03 -4.11
C ARG A 227 0.58 -16.74 -3.82
N ALA A 228 1.15 -17.32 -2.77
CA ALA A 228 2.59 -17.23 -2.50
C ALA A 228 3.42 -17.90 -3.61
N LYS A 229 2.91 -18.97 -4.22
CA LYS A 229 3.63 -19.68 -5.28
C LYS A 229 3.91 -18.78 -6.48
N GLY A 230 5.18 -18.64 -6.83
CA GLY A 230 5.63 -17.76 -7.91
C GLY A 230 5.51 -16.26 -7.60
N ALA A 231 5.31 -15.88 -6.34
CA ALA A 231 5.39 -14.49 -5.93
C ALA A 231 6.85 -14.05 -5.76
N MET A 232 7.12 -12.77 -5.93
CA MET A 232 8.39 -12.16 -5.57
C MET A 232 8.34 -11.71 -4.11
N MET A 233 9.35 -12.09 -3.32
CA MET A 233 9.50 -11.65 -1.93
C MET A 233 10.35 -10.38 -1.88
N ILE A 234 9.85 -9.35 -1.21
CA ILE A 234 10.58 -8.12 -0.92
C ILE A 234 10.78 -8.01 0.59
N SER A 235 12.00 -7.69 1.00
CA SER A 235 12.38 -7.50 2.41
C SER A 235 12.86 -6.08 2.66
N ASP A 236 12.50 -5.49 3.80
CA ASP A 236 12.94 -4.15 4.21
C ASP A 236 14.43 -4.07 4.59
N ALA A 237 15.09 -5.22 4.83
CA ALA A 237 16.52 -5.32 5.10
C ALA A 237 17.04 -6.75 4.81
N PHE A 238 18.33 -6.96 5.05
CA PHE A 238 19.00 -8.25 4.83
C PHE A 238 18.52 -9.33 5.81
N PHE A 239 18.71 -10.59 5.39
CA PHE A 239 18.46 -11.77 6.24
C PHE A 239 19.75 -12.12 7.01
N PRO A 240 19.77 -11.99 8.35
CA PRO A 240 20.95 -12.35 9.15
C PRO A 240 21.24 -13.86 9.17
N PHE A 241 20.21 -14.67 8.95
CA PHE A 241 20.27 -16.13 8.93
C PHE A 241 19.50 -16.68 7.73
N ARG A 242 19.81 -17.91 7.35
CA ARG A 242 19.22 -18.58 6.20
C ARG A 242 17.76 -19.03 6.43
N ASP A 243 17.35 -19.18 7.68
CA ASP A 243 16.03 -19.69 8.09
C ASP A 243 14.84 -18.99 7.43
N GLY A 244 14.92 -17.67 7.30
CA GLY A 244 13.87 -16.88 6.63
C GLY A 244 13.79 -17.15 5.13
N ILE A 245 14.94 -17.34 4.47
CA ILE A 245 15.01 -17.66 3.03
C ILE A 245 14.53 -19.09 2.80
N ASP A 246 15.02 -20.05 3.58
CA ASP A 246 14.62 -21.46 3.46
C ASP A 246 13.11 -21.63 3.67
N LEU A 247 12.53 -20.92 4.64
CA LEU A 247 11.09 -20.90 4.85
C LEU A 247 10.33 -20.28 3.66
N SER A 248 10.85 -19.21 3.07
CA SER A 248 10.22 -18.59 1.89
C SER A 248 10.19 -19.54 0.70
N LEU A 249 11.29 -20.27 0.44
CA LEU A 249 11.40 -21.24 -0.66
C LEU A 249 10.44 -22.43 -0.55
N ILE A 250 9.88 -22.72 0.64
CA ILE A 250 8.84 -23.74 0.81
C ILE A 250 7.48 -23.22 0.32
N HIS A 251 7.26 -21.91 0.36
CA HIS A 251 5.96 -21.29 0.10
C HIS A 251 5.90 -20.52 -1.23
N ILE A 252 7.05 -20.09 -1.76
CA ILE A 252 7.19 -19.25 -2.96
C ILE A 252 7.64 -20.11 -4.20
#